data_978d588bee32aaa05670202499c7538f
#
_entry.id   978d588bee32aaa05670202499c7538f
#
_cell.length_a   1.000
_cell.length_b   1.000
_cell.length_c   1.000
_cell.angle_alpha   90.00
_cell.angle_beta   90.00
_cell.angle_gamma   90.00
#
_symmetry.space_group_name_H-M   'P 1'
#
loop_
_entity.id
_entity.type
_entity.pdbx_description
1 polymer ?
#
loop_
_entity_poly.entity_id
_entity_poly.type
_entity_poly.pdbx_seq_one_letter_code
_entity_poly.pdbx_strand_id
1 'polypeptide(L)'
;RELADRSISQPLEKLMDGRRLYQSEGIAEKCILPCEGSPRVVLCAAPIIAAGDVTGVVALLTEDRTATPDAAQLKAVNVAAAFLARQMEE
;
A
#
# COMPACT_ATOMS: atom_id res chain seq x y z
N ARG A 1 0.66 0.03 -18.82
CA ARG A 1 1.34 -0.74 -18.59
C ARG A 1 0.98 -2.02 -17.96
N GLU A 2 1.89 -2.82 -17.86
CA GLU A 2 1.62 -4.14 -17.36
C GLU A 2 1.15 -4.19 -15.93
N LEU A 3 1.54 -3.23 -15.15
CA LEU A 3 1.14 -3.24 -13.74
C LEU A 3 -0.36 -3.15 -13.56
N ALA A 4 -1.05 -2.53 -14.53
CA ALA A 4 -2.50 -2.40 -14.44
C ALA A 4 -3.21 -3.75 -14.52
N ASP A 5 -2.55 -4.74 -15.10
CA ASP A 5 -3.15 -6.06 -15.29
C ASP A 5 -2.78 -7.03 -14.20
N ARG A 6 -1.98 -6.62 -13.23
CA ARG A 6 -1.52 -7.51 -12.20
C ARG A 6 -2.36 -7.37 -10.95
N SER A 7 -2.66 -8.50 -10.34
CA SER A 7 -3.30 -8.51 -9.04
C SER A 7 -2.29 -8.10 -7.99
N ILE A 8 -2.74 -7.37 -6.96
CA ILE A 8 -1.88 -7.12 -5.82
C ILE A 8 -1.62 -8.43 -5.11
N SER A 9 -0.51 -8.48 -4.36
CA SER A 9 -0.14 -9.71 -3.67
C SER A 9 -1.15 -10.04 -2.59
N GLN A 10 -1.28 -11.33 -2.27
CA GLN A 10 -2.20 -11.74 -1.22
C GLN A 10 -1.84 -11.17 0.15
N PRO A 11 -0.56 -11.13 0.54
CA PRO A 11 -0.23 -10.50 1.83
C PRO A 11 -0.67 -9.04 1.89
N LEU A 12 -0.49 -8.29 0.80
CA LEU A 12 -0.91 -6.89 0.79
C LEU A 12 -2.43 -6.78 0.81
N GLU A 13 -3.10 -7.63 0.06
CA GLU A 13 -4.56 -7.63 0.04
C GLU A 13 -5.14 -7.90 1.42
N LYS A 14 -4.57 -8.86 2.12
CA LYS A 14 -5.04 -9.19 3.47
C LYS A 14 -4.86 -8.03 4.42
N LEU A 15 -3.73 -7.34 4.33
CA LEU A 15 -3.49 -6.18 5.18
C LEU A 15 -4.49 -5.06 4.90
N MET A 16 -4.77 -4.82 3.62
CA MET A 16 -5.69 -3.75 3.25
C MET A 16 -7.12 -4.09 3.63
N ASP A 17 -7.49 -5.37 3.57
CA ASP A 17 -8.82 -5.80 4.01
C ASP A 17 -9.02 -5.54 5.49
N GLY A 18 -7.93 -5.51 6.27
CA GLY A 18 -7.99 -5.13 7.67
C GLY A 18 -8.20 -3.64 7.90
N ARG A 19 -8.21 -2.84 6.83
CA ARG A 19 -8.46 -1.39 6.86
C ARG A 19 -7.46 -0.64 7.69
N ARG A 20 -6.20 -1.10 7.67
CA ARG A 20 -5.14 -0.50 8.47
C ARG A 20 -4.02 -0.01 7.58
N LEU A 21 -3.37 1.05 8.06
CA LEU A 21 -2.14 1.52 7.45
C LEU A 21 -1.04 0.48 7.69
N TYR A 22 -0.32 0.15 6.63
CA TYR A 22 0.82 -0.74 6.72
C TYR A 22 2.11 0.07 6.68
N GLN A 23 3.07 -0.31 7.51
CA GLN A 23 4.40 0.27 7.44
C GLN A 23 5.44 -0.83 7.62
N SER A 24 6.49 -0.74 6.81
CA SER A 24 7.57 -1.71 6.87
C SER A 24 8.33 -1.55 8.18
N GLU A 25 8.73 -2.69 8.76
CA GLU A 25 9.51 -2.69 9.99
C GLU A 25 11.01 -2.69 9.74
N GLY A 26 11.42 -2.69 8.46
CA GLY A 26 12.84 -2.72 8.13
C GLY A 26 13.47 -4.09 8.26
N ILE A 27 12.66 -5.13 8.32
CA ILE A 27 13.12 -6.50 8.42
C ILE A 27 12.96 -7.14 7.04
N ALA A 28 14.08 -7.45 6.39
CA ALA A 28 14.07 -7.88 5.00
C ALA A 28 13.19 -9.10 4.76
N GLU A 29 13.17 -10.03 5.71
CA GLU A 29 12.40 -11.26 5.54
C GLU A 29 10.90 -11.06 5.67
N LYS A 30 10.49 -9.93 6.22
CA LYS A 30 9.07 -9.64 6.43
C LYS A 30 8.51 -8.65 5.43
N CYS A 31 9.29 -8.27 4.43
CA CYS A 31 8.83 -7.32 3.43
C CYS A 31 7.71 -7.90 2.60
N ILE A 32 6.82 -7.02 2.15
CA ILE A 32 5.67 -7.41 1.36
C ILE A 32 5.85 -6.88 -0.05
N LEU A 33 5.65 -7.74 -1.03
CA LEU A 33 5.69 -7.34 -2.43
C LEU A 33 4.36 -6.72 -2.82
N PRO A 34 4.36 -5.64 -3.63
CA PRO A 34 3.10 -5.05 -4.09
C PRO A 34 2.35 -5.97 -5.05
N CYS A 35 3.09 -6.73 -5.82
CA CYS A 35 2.52 -7.73 -6.72
C CYS A 35 3.59 -8.79 -6.92
N GLU A 36 3.16 -9.91 -7.46
CA GLU A 36 4.07 -11.03 -7.67
C GLU A 36 5.16 -10.64 -8.66
N GLY A 37 6.41 -10.96 -8.34
CA GLY A 37 7.53 -10.69 -9.23
C GLY A 37 8.07 -9.28 -9.18
N SER A 38 7.56 -8.43 -8.28
CA SER A 38 8.05 -7.06 -8.21
C SER A 38 9.48 -7.02 -7.66
N PRO A 39 10.36 -6.18 -8.25
CA PRO A 39 11.71 -5.98 -7.69
C PRO A 39 11.70 -5.07 -6.47
N ARG A 40 10.57 -4.42 -6.19
CA ARG A 40 10.45 -3.50 -5.06
C ARG A 40 9.50 -4.07 -4.04
N VAL A 41 9.66 -3.60 -2.80
CA VAL A 41 8.78 -4.00 -1.70
C VAL A 41 8.00 -2.80 -1.22
N VAL A 42 6.91 -3.06 -0.50
CA VAL A 42 6.04 -2.00 0.02
C VAL A 42 6.71 -1.37 1.23
N LEU A 43 6.96 -0.06 1.15
CA LEU A 43 7.49 0.71 2.28
C LEU A 43 6.37 1.05 3.24
N CYS A 44 5.27 1.56 2.71
CA CYS A 44 4.05 1.79 3.48
C CYS A 44 2.87 1.81 2.53
N ALA A 45 1.68 1.56 3.05
CA ALA A 45 0.48 1.48 2.23
C ALA A 45 -0.74 1.84 3.05
N ALA A 46 -1.71 2.48 2.40
CA ALA A 46 -2.96 2.84 3.02
C ALA A 46 -4.12 2.37 2.14
N PRO A 47 -5.16 1.79 2.73
CA PRO A 47 -6.31 1.35 1.94
C PRO A 47 -7.15 2.55 1.52
N ILE A 48 -7.74 2.46 0.33
CA ILE A 48 -8.70 3.44 -0.15
C ILE A 48 -10.08 2.89 0.20
N ILE A 49 -10.75 3.54 1.14
CA ILE A 49 -12.06 3.06 1.61
C ILE A 49 -13.10 4.06 1.14
N ALA A 50 -13.96 3.61 0.23
CA ALA A 50 -15.03 4.45 -0.33
C ALA A 50 -16.36 3.75 -0.08
N ALA A 51 -17.33 4.49 0.44
CA ALA A 51 -18.66 3.97 0.71
C ALA A 51 -18.63 2.71 1.58
N GLY A 52 -17.67 2.64 2.50
CA GLY A 52 -17.54 1.53 3.44
C GLY A 52 -16.75 0.35 2.93
N ASP A 53 -16.31 0.36 1.68
CA ASP A 53 -15.60 -0.77 1.08
C ASP A 53 -14.18 -0.38 0.72
N VAL A 54 -13.27 -1.36 0.86
CA VAL A 54 -11.90 -1.18 0.41
C VAL A 54 -11.89 -1.33 -1.11
N THR A 55 -11.58 -0.24 -1.81
CA THR A 55 -11.63 -0.21 -3.26
C THR A 55 -10.25 -0.19 -3.91
N GLY A 56 -9.20 0.01 -3.11
CA GLY A 56 -7.86 0.05 -3.66
C GLY A 56 -6.85 0.32 -2.57
N VAL A 57 -5.63 0.60 -2.99
CA VAL A 57 -4.54 0.84 -2.06
C VAL A 57 -3.61 1.90 -2.65
N VAL A 58 -3.08 2.75 -1.78
CA VAL A 58 -1.99 3.68 -2.12
C VAL A 58 -0.76 3.18 -1.42
N ALA A 59 0.33 2.98 -2.14
CA ALA A 59 1.54 2.43 -1.55
C ALA A 59 2.76 3.18 -2.05
N LEU A 60 3.74 3.31 -1.18
CA LEU A 60 5.09 3.73 -1.55
C LEU A 60 5.97 2.49 -1.57
N LEU A 61 6.80 2.40 -2.59
CA LEU A 61 7.66 1.23 -2.79
C LEU A 61 9.12 1.62 -2.62
N THR A 62 9.94 0.64 -2.27
CA THR A 62 11.36 0.86 -2.11
C THR A 62 12.10 -0.39 -2.57
N GLU A 63 13.34 -0.19 -3.04
CA GLU A 63 14.21 -1.31 -3.34
C GLU A 63 15.00 -1.75 -2.13
N ASP A 64 14.99 -0.94 -1.07
CA ASP A 64 15.73 -1.23 0.16
C ASP A 64 14.82 -1.94 1.15
N ARG A 65 15.06 -3.23 1.32
CA ARG A 65 14.22 -4.08 2.17
C ARG A 65 14.37 -3.77 3.65
N THR A 66 15.37 -2.97 4.02
CA THR A 66 15.59 -2.59 5.41
C THR A 66 15.09 -1.17 5.71
N ALA A 67 14.50 -0.50 4.72
CA ALA A 67 14.00 0.85 4.91
C ALA A 67 12.73 0.84 5.74
N THR A 68 12.52 1.91 6.50
CA THR A 68 11.28 2.14 7.22
C THR A 68 10.73 3.49 6.79
N PRO A 69 9.40 3.65 6.76
CA PRO A 69 8.84 4.94 6.35
C PRO A 69 8.98 5.97 7.45
N ASP A 70 9.14 7.23 7.04
CA ASP A 70 9.11 8.32 8.01
C ASP A 70 7.68 8.85 8.16
N ALA A 71 7.50 9.80 9.07
CA ALA A 71 6.17 10.33 9.36
C ALA A 71 5.55 11.02 8.14
N ALA A 72 6.38 11.70 7.35
CA ALA A 72 5.89 12.39 6.17
C ALA A 72 5.39 11.41 5.12
N GLN A 73 6.09 10.30 4.96
CA GLN A 73 5.69 9.27 4.00
C GLN A 73 4.40 8.59 4.42
N LEU A 74 4.26 8.30 5.72
CA LEU A 74 3.03 7.70 6.24
C LEU A 74 1.85 8.65 6.05
N LYS A 75 2.05 9.92 6.34
CA LYS A 75 1.01 10.90 6.14
C LYS A 75 0.64 11.03 4.67
N ALA A 76 1.63 10.97 3.78
CA ALA A 76 1.37 11.11 2.36
C ALA A 76 0.45 10.02 1.83
N VAL A 77 0.68 8.75 2.20
CA VAL A 77 -0.18 7.67 1.71
C VAL A 77 -1.58 7.79 2.32
N ASN A 78 -1.68 8.19 3.60
CA ASN A 78 -2.97 8.38 4.22
C ASN A 78 -3.78 9.49 3.55
N VAL A 79 -3.14 10.63 3.30
CA VAL A 79 -3.81 11.76 2.68
C VAL A 79 -4.23 11.41 1.26
N ALA A 80 -3.35 10.75 0.52
CA ALA A 80 -3.66 10.36 -0.85
C ALA A 80 -4.83 9.37 -0.88
N ALA A 81 -4.83 8.40 0.03
CA ALA A 81 -5.92 7.42 0.08
C ALA A 81 -7.25 8.09 0.41
N ALA A 82 -7.25 9.04 1.35
CA ALA A 82 -8.46 9.76 1.71
C ALA A 82 -8.97 10.61 0.56
N PHE A 83 -8.04 11.25 -0.17
CA PHE A 83 -8.41 12.07 -1.31
C PHE A 83 -9.07 11.22 -2.40
N LEU A 84 -8.44 10.08 -2.72
CA LEU A 84 -8.97 9.20 -3.76
C LEU A 84 -10.31 8.59 -3.34
N ALA A 85 -10.47 8.27 -2.06
CA ALA A 85 -11.74 7.76 -1.57
C ALA A 85 -12.87 8.76 -1.80
N ARG A 86 -12.59 10.05 -1.56
CA ARG A 86 -13.59 11.08 -1.81
C ARG A 86 -13.96 11.18 -3.27
N GLN A 87 -12.95 11.08 -4.14
CA GLN A 87 -13.21 11.14 -5.58
C GLN A 87 -14.12 10.01 -6.02
N MET A 88 -13.97 8.85 -5.40
CA MET A 88 -14.77 7.68 -5.76
C MET A 88 -16.19 7.77 -5.25
N GLU A 89 -16.44 8.59 -4.24
CA GLU A 89 -17.78 8.72 -3.68
C GLU A 89 -18.60 9.78 -4.38
N GLU A 90 -18.00 10.55 -5.26
CA GLU A 90 -18.72 11.51 -6.06
C GLU A 90 -19.29 10.87 -7.29
#